data_94bf3a93b272758d02799bbd79af4b33
#
_entry.id   94bf3a93b272758d02799bbd79af4b33
#
_cell.length_a   1.000
_cell.length_b   1.000
_cell.length_c   1.000
_cell.angle_alpha   90.00
_cell.angle_beta   90.00
_cell.angle_gamma   90.00
#
_symmetry.space_group_name_H-M   'P 1'
#
loop_
_entity.id
_entity.type
_entity.pdbx_description
1 polymer ?
#
loop_
_entity_poly.entity_id
_entity_poly.type
_entity_poly.pdbx_seq_one_letter_code
_entity_poly.pdbx_strand_id
1 'polypeptide(L)'
;MKKYISILIIVLVSCESSSDLGLSGGRGETSFSAGGDSNTGIGGSMARFTIVDDYLYTIDSWTLKSYDISDQQNPLYKEDVNLGWGIETIFPYNGNLFIGAQSGMHIYNLDNKESPEWVSTYEHMTSCDPVVVQGDYAFVTLRGGTECQGFNNQLDIIDISDLVRPELFKTYSMINPHGLGVDDNCLFITEGEYGLKMFDISNLENIELIKHFEDISSIDVIPFNDILMVIGSDGFHQYNYDCELGEIEYISTIPINSL
;
A
#
# COMPACT_ATOMS: atom_id res chain seq x y z
N MET A 1 -34.97 74.57 -34.37
CA MET A 1 -34.92 73.12 -34.04
C MET A 1 -33.42 72.72 -33.88
N LYS A 2 -32.98 72.65 -32.68
CA LYS A 2 -31.55 72.27 -32.38
C LYS A 2 -31.47 70.79 -32.15
N LYS A 3 -30.74 70.06 -32.99
CA LYS A 3 -30.41 68.63 -32.82
C LYS A 3 -29.22 68.49 -31.84
N TYR A 4 -29.46 67.85 -30.74
CA TYR A 4 -28.37 67.42 -29.81
C TYR A 4 -27.84 66.06 -30.27
N ILE A 5 -26.56 66.04 -30.61
CA ILE A 5 -25.80 64.77 -30.85
C ILE A 5 -25.23 64.41 -29.53
N SER A 6 -25.66 63.26 -28.95
CA SER A 6 -25.10 62.68 -27.78
C SER A 6 -23.91 61.79 -28.21
N ILE A 7 -22.70 62.19 -27.83
CA ILE A 7 -21.49 61.37 -28.02
C ILE A 7 -21.37 60.46 -26.82
N LEU A 8 -21.49 59.13 -27.06
CA LEU A 8 -21.24 58.07 -26.08
C LEU A 8 -19.74 57.80 -26.06
N ILE A 9 -19.07 58.21 -24.99
CA ILE A 9 -17.67 57.91 -24.75
C ILE A 9 -17.61 56.54 -24.05
N ILE A 10 -17.12 55.51 -24.77
CA ILE A 10 -16.81 54.21 -24.19
C ILE A 10 -15.40 54.30 -23.62
N VAL A 11 -15.29 54.28 -22.29
CA VAL A 11 -14.02 54.17 -21.59
C VAL A 11 -13.69 52.68 -21.50
N LEU A 12 -12.73 52.25 -22.28
CA LEU A 12 -12.08 50.93 -22.11
C LEU A 12 -11.11 51.02 -20.95
N VAL A 13 -11.49 50.42 -19.82
CA VAL A 13 -10.58 50.20 -18.69
C VAL A 13 -9.75 48.95 -19.02
N SER A 14 -8.54 49.14 -19.48
CA SER A 14 -7.56 48.08 -19.52
C SER A 14 -7.04 47.82 -18.08
N CYS A 15 -7.29 46.67 -17.56
CA CYS A 15 -6.75 46.22 -16.29
C CYS A 15 -5.30 45.72 -16.53
N GLU A 16 -4.32 46.60 -16.38
CA GLU A 16 -2.92 46.21 -16.21
C GLU A 16 -2.74 45.82 -14.74
N SER A 17 -2.66 44.53 -14.48
CA SER A 17 -2.23 44.02 -13.17
C SER A 17 -0.73 43.83 -13.16
N SER A 18 0.00 44.89 -12.79
CA SER A 18 1.37 44.79 -12.27
C SER A 18 1.27 44.80 -10.75
N SER A 19 1.38 43.66 -10.13
CA SER A 19 1.72 43.53 -8.73
C SER A 19 2.89 42.55 -8.60
N ASP A 20 4.09 43.12 -8.68
CA ASP A 20 5.27 42.57 -8.02
C ASP A 20 5.02 42.58 -6.51
N LEU A 21 4.53 41.50 -6.00
CA LEU A 21 4.71 41.13 -4.60
C LEU A 21 5.61 39.90 -4.60
N GLY A 22 6.91 40.17 -4.35
CA GLY A 22 7.89 39.15 -4.04
C GLY A 22 7.43 38.36 -2.80
N LEU A 23 6.63 37.34 -2.99
CA LEU A 23 6.62 36.21 -2.07
C LEU A 23 7.66 35.22 -2.58
N SER A 24 8.79 35.24 -1.93
CA SER A 24 9.72 34.13 -1.85
C SER A 24 8.99 32.97 -1.17
N GLY A 25 8.05 32.38 -1.88
CA GLY A 25 7.50 31.08 -1.59
C GLY A 25 8.54 30.08 -2.08
N GLY A 26 9.40 29.64 -1.18
CA GLY A 26 10.16 28.42 -1.37
C GLY A 26 9.15 27.36 -1.79
N ARG A 27 9.28 26.92 -3.04
CA ARG A 27 8.72 25.66 -3.49
C ARG A 27 9.52 24.63 -2.69
N GLY A 28 8.99 24.29 -1.52
CA GLY A 28 9.43 23.12 -0.82
C GLY A 28 9.15 21.98 -1.79
N GLU A 29 10.20 21.51 -2.45
CA GLU A 29 10.23 20.14 -2.89
C GLU A 29 10.08 19.37 -1.58
N THR A 30 8.85 18.98 -1.29
CA THR A 30 8.62 17.88 -0.35
C THR A 30 9.20 16.68 -1.07
N SER A 31 10.49 16.45 -0.85
CA SER A 31 11.06 15.15 -1.03
C SER A 31 10.23 14.25 -0.09
N PHE A 32 9.36 13.46 -0.67
CA PHE A 32 8.71 12.36 0.02
C PHE A 32 9.80 11.37 0.40
N SER A 33 10.40 11.57 1.56
CA SER A 33 11.14 10.52 2.23
C SER A 33 10.06 9.63 2.85
N ALA A 34 9.56 8.67 2.05
CA ALA A 34 9.11 7.45 2.66
C ALA A 34 10.30 6.94 3.48
N GLY A 35 10.16 6.77 4.79
CA GLY A 35 11.18 6.19 5.64
C GLY A 35 11.38 4.74 5.23
N GLY A 36 12.24 4.51 4.28
CA GLY A 36 12.56 3.25 3.63
C GLY A 36 13.33 3.55 2.36
N ASP A 37 14.28 2.74 2.02
CA ASP A 37 15.15 2.88 0.85
C ASP A 37 14.40 3.31 -0.40
N SER A 38 15.03 4.16 -1.21
CA SER A 38 14.51 4.87 -2.38
C SER A 38 13.97 3.99 -3.53
N ASN A 39 13.71 2.71 -3.29
CA ASN A 39 13.22 1.71 -4.25
C ASN A 39 11.97 0.96 -3.76
N THR A 40 11.30 1.42 -2.70
CA THR A 40 10.06 0.80 -2.24
C THR A 40 8.86 1.58 -2.76
N GLY A 41 7.99 0.92 -3.50
CA GLY A 41 6.68 1.46 -3.85
C GLY A 41 5.77 1.49 -2.60
N ILE A 42 4.77 2.38 -2.61
CA ILE A 42 3.74 2.40 -1.58
C ILE A 42 2.56 1.57 -2.08
N GLY A 43 2.17 0.56 -1.31
CA GLY A 43 1.04 -0.30 -1.65
C GLY A 43 0.43 -0.91 -0.41
N GLY A 44 -0.87 -1.23 -0.46
CA GLY A 44 -1.52 -2.06 0.56
C GLY A 44 -1.13 -3.52 0.40
N SER A 45 -1.24 -4.28 1.47
CA SER A 45 -0.93 -5.72 1.49
C SER A 45 -1.84 -6.54 0.54
N MET A 46 -3.01 -6.00 0.21
CA MET A 46 -3.98 -6.61 -0.71
C MET A 46 -3.93 -5.99 -2.12
N ALA A 47 -2.89 -5.23 -2.45
CA ALA A 47 -2.76 -4.59 -3.76
C ALA A 47 -2.56 -5.62 -4.88
N ARG A 48 -3.16 -5.35 -6.05
CA ARG A 48 -2.96 -6.13 -7.28
C ARG A 48 -2.17 -5.37 -8.34
N PHE A 49 -1.64 -4.24 -7.98
CA PHE A 49 -0.70 -3.47 -8.78
C PHE A 49 0.23 -2.68 -7.88
N THR A 50 1.40 -2.36 -8.40
CA THR A 50 2.35 -1.48 -7.72
C THR A 50 3.18 -0.70 -8.72
N ILE A 51 3.77 0.40 -8.27
CA ILE A 51 4.69 1.22 -9.06
C ILE A 51 6.04 1.21 -8.35
N VAL A 52 7.07 0.88 -9.12
CA VAL A 52 8.47 0.98 -8.67
C VAL A 52 9.22 1.81 -9.69
N ASP A 53 9.68 2.99 -9.29
CA ASP A 53 10.25 4.01 -10.18
C ASP A 53 9.31 4.33 -11.35
N ASP A 54 9.79 4.16 -12.60
CA ASP A 54 9.01 4.40 -13.82
C ASP A 54 8.32 3.14 -14.38
N TYR A 55 8.11 2.11 -13.53
CA TYR A 55 7.47 0.86 -13.94
C TYR A 55 6.21 0.59 -13.13
N LEU A 56 5.10 0.31 -13.84
CA LEU A 56 3.87 -0.22 -13.27
C LEU A 56 3.86 -1.74 -13.44
N TYR A 57 3.62 -2.43 -12.36
CA TYR A 57 3.38 -3.88 -12.32
C TYR A 57 1.94 -4.15 -11.94
N THR A 58 1.28 -5.00 -12.71
CA THR A 58 -0.08 -5.46 -12.41
C THR A 58 -0.12 -6.98 -12.41
N ILE A 59 -0.91 -7.56 -11.51
CA ILE A 59 -1.12 -9.01 -11.47
C ILE A 59 -2.57 -9.36 -11.77
N ASP A 60 -2.76 -10.47 -12.46
CA ASP A 60 -4.02 -11.22 -12.45
C ASP A 60 -3.81 -12.54 -11.69
N SER A 61 -4.73 -13.50 -11.81
CA SER A 61 -4.63 -14.77 -11.08
C SER A 61 -3.49 -15.70 -11.57
N TRP A 62 -2.75 -15.31 -12.61
CA TRP A 62 -1.76 -16.15 -13.30
C TRP A 62 -0.49 -15.43 -13.71
N THR A 63 -0.59 -14.12 -14.00
CA THR A 63 0.47 -13.38 -14.68
C THR A 63 0.78 -12.08 -13.98
N LEU A 64 2.04 -11.69 -14.05
CA LEU A 64 2.54 -10.34 -13.79
C LEU A 64 2.76 -9.66 -15.13
N LYS A 65 2.25 -8.44 -15.29
CA LYS A 65 2.48 -7.59 -16.46
C LYS A 65 3.27 -6.37 -16.05
N SER A 66 4.31 -6.05 -16.83
CA SER A 66 5.13 -4.88 -16.64
C SER A 66 4.85 -3.81 -17.71
N TYR A 67 4.86 -2.56 -17.31
CA TYR A 67 4.68 -1.40 -18.17
C TYR A 67 5.68 -0.32 -17.80
N ASP A 68 6.36 0.24 -18.78
CA ASP A 68 7.14 1.46 -18.64
C ASP A 68 6.18 2.66 -18.67
N ILE A 69 6.18 3.43 -17.60
CA ILE A 69 5.35 4.61 -17.38
C ILE A 69 6.17 5.90 -17.29
N SER A 70 7.42 5.89 -17.78
CA SER A 70 8.28 7.09 -17.88
C SER A 70 7.60 8.20 -18.67
N ASP A 71 6.85 7.85 -19.73
CA ASP A 71 5.87 8.72 -20.36
C ASP A 71 4.46 8.39 -19.84
N GLN A 72 3.99 9.12 -18.85
CA GLN A 72 2.68 8.90 -18.21
C GLN A 72 1.48 9.02 -19.18
N GLN A 73 1.66 9.70 -20.33
CA GLN A 73 0.61 9.83 -21.33
C GLN A 73 0.57 8.63 -22.29
N ASN A 74 1.67 7.89 -22.39
CA ASN A 74 1.80 6.76 -23.31
C ASN A 74 2.51 5.57 -22.61
N PRO A 75 1.86 4.90 -21.63
CA PRO A 75 2.42 3.71 -21.00
C PRO A 75 2.78 2.63 -22.04
N LEU A 76 3.98 2.08 -21.95
CA LEU A 76 4.46 1.05 -22.86
C LEU A 76 4.45 -0.32 -22.18
N TYR A 77 3.64 -1.23 -22.69
CA TYR A 77 3.70 -2.63 -22.30
C TYR A 77 5.09 -3.23 -22.60
N LYS A 78 5.64 -4.01 -21.68
CA LYS A 78 6.94 -4.65 -21.79
C LYS A 78 6.82 -6.17 -21.85
N GLU A 79 6.33 -6.82 -20.80
CA GLU A 79 6.33 -8.28 -20.73
C GLU A 79 5.21 -8.84 -19.85
N ASP A 80 4.87 -10.12 -20.12
CA ASP A 80 4.06 -10.98 -19.26
C ASP A 80 4.97 -12.05 -18.64
N VAL A 81 5.03 -12.09 -17.31
CA VAL A 81 5.72 -13.13 -16.54
C VAL A 81 4.68 -14.10 -15.97
N ASN A 82 4.79 -15.38 -16.31
CA ASN A 82 3.90 -16.41 -15.76
C ASN A 82 4.27 -16.72 -14.32
N LEU A 83 3.37 -16.45 -13.39
CA LEU A 83 3.55 -16.66 -11.95
C LEU A 83 3.01 -18.01 -11.45
N GLY A 84 2.25 -18.73 -12.26
CA GLY A 84 1.45 -19.87 -11.82
C GLY A 84 0.03 -19.48 -11.44
N TRP A 85 -0.72 -20.33 -10.73
CA TRP A 85 -2.09 -20.06 -10.39
C TRP A 85 -2.28 -19.59 -8.94
N GLY A 86 -3.41 -18.90 -8.69
CA GLY A 86 -3.78 -18.49 -7.35
C GLY A 86 -3.08 -17.22 -6.86
N ILE A 87 -2.64 -16.38 -7.78
CA ILE A 87 -1.97 -15.11 -7.45
C ILE A 87 -3.00 -14.10 -6.94
N GLU A 88 -2.68 -13.46 -5.81
CA GLU A 88 -3.62 -12.61 -5.10
C GLU A 88 -3.10 -11.20 -4.86
N THR A 89 -1.87 -11.06 -4.41
CA THR A 89 -1.31 -9.77 -3.96
C THR A 89 0.09 -9.54 -4.47
N ILE A 90 0.52 -8.27 -4.53
CA ILE A 90 1.87 -7.85 -4.91
C ILE A 90 2.34 -6.74 -3.99
N PHE A 91 3.53 -6.89 -3.41
CA PHE A 91 4.17 -5.91 -2.55
C PHE A 91 5.61 -5.66 -2.99
N PRO A 92 6.01 -4.41 -3.27
CA PRO A 92 7.37 -4.07 -3.66
C PRO A 92 8.21 -3.77 -2.42
N TYR A 93 9.42 -4.30 -2.34
CA TYR A 93 10.35 -3.96 -1.29
C TYR A 93 11.80 -4.18 -1.74
N ASN A 94 12.63 -3.17 -1.55
CA ASN A 94 14.09 -3.20 -1.75
C ASN A 94 14.52 -3.90 -3.08
N GLY A 95 13.98 -3.41 -4.21
CA GLY A 95 14.31 -3.94 -5.54
C GLY A 95 13.75 -5.33 -5.86
N ASN A 96 12.78 -5.79 -5.06
CA ASN A 96 12.10 -7.07 -5.26
C ASN A 96 10.58 -6.89 -5.25
N LEU A 97 9.88 -7.87 -5.82
CA LEU A 97 8.43 -8.03 -5.69
C LEU A 97 8.14 -9.27 -4.86
N PHE A 98 7.35 -9.09 -3.83
CA PHE A 98 6.81 -10.18 -3.00
C PHE A 98 5.36 -10.40 -3.43
N ILE A 99 5.07 -11.58 -3.91
CA ILE A 99 3.79 -11.91 -4.54
C ILE A 99 3.11 -12.99 -3.71
N GLY A 100 2.01 -12.62 -3.08
CA GLY A 100 1.17 -13.55 -2.34
C GLY A 100 0.35 -14.42 -3.29
N ALA A 101 0.38 -15.71 -3.04
CA ALA A 101 -0.35 -16.72 -3.80
C ALA A 101 -0.96 -17.76 -2.86
N GLN A 102 -1.97 -18.49 -3.33
CA GLN A 102 -2.61 -19.55 -2.52
C GLN A 102 -1.66 -20.67 -2.08
N SER A 103 -0.50 -20.80 -2.71
CA SER A 103 0.51 -21.83 -2.40
C SER A 103 1.71 -21.31 -1.63
N GLY A 104 1.80 -19.99 -1.44
CA GLY A 104 2.95 -19.40 -0.78
C GLY A 104 3.26 -17.98 -1.25
N MET A 105 4.41 -17.49 -0.85
CA MET A 105 4.93 -16.19 -1.24
C MET A 105 6.04 -16.39 -2.27
N HIS A 106 5.87 -15.83 -3.48
CA HIS A 106 6.90 -15.81 -4.51
C HIS A 106 7.73 -14.54 -4.40
N ILE A 107 9.03 -14.64 -4.63
CA ILE A 107 9.97 -13.52 -4.65
C ILE A 107 10.55 -13.38 -6.05
N TYR A 108 10.44 -12.18 -6.63
CA TYR A 108 11.00 -11.80 -7.92
C TYR A 108 11.93 -10.61 -7.75
N ASN A 109 13.11 -10.63 -8.37
CA ASN A 109 13.98 -9.45 -8.40
C ASN A 109 13.60 -8.51 -9.54
N LEU A 110 13.96 -7.23 -9.38
CA LEU A 110 13.76 -6.15 -10.34
C LEU A 110 15.08 -5.63 -10.93
N ASP A 111 16.12 -6.47 -11.00
CA ASP A 111 17.38 -6.10 -11.68
C ASP A 111 17.11 -5.73 -13.13
N ASN A 112 16.23 -6.46 -13.79
CA ASN A 112 15.59 -6.09 -15.04
C ASN A 112 14.12 -5.71 -14.79
N LYS A 113 13.83 -4.41 -14.67
CA LYS A 113 12.47 -3.91 -14.37
C LYS A 113 11.44 -4.22 -15.47
N GLU A 114 11.88 -4.41 -16.72
CA GLU A 114 10.98 -4.79 -17.81
C GLU A 114 10.48 -6.22 -17.66
N SER A 115 11.34 -7.12 -17.14
CA SER A 115 11.09 -8.55 -16.99
C SER A 115 11.57 -9.03 -15.63
N PRO A 116 10.75 -8.92 -14.56
CA PRO A 116 11.09 -9.43 -13.23
C PRO A 116 11.47 -10.91 -13.27
N GLU A 117 12.54 -11.27 -12.56
CA GLU A 117 13.08 -12.65 -12.57
C GLU A 117 12.77 -13.35 -11.24
N TRP A 118 12.30 -14.60 -11.33
CA TRP A 118 12.03 -15.43 -10.15
C TRP A 118 13.31 -15.70 -9.36
N VAL A 119 13.22 -15.52 -8.03
CA VAL A 119 14.30 -15.79 -7.08
C VAL A 119 14.00 -17.07 -6.30
N SER A 120 12.85 -17.10 -5.63
CA SER A 120 12.45 -18.23 -4.78
C SER A 120 10.95 -18.22 -4.49
N THR A 121 10.51 -19.25 -3.80
CA THR A 121 9.16 -19.36 -3.25
C THR A 121 9.23 -19.88 -1.82
N TYR A 122 8.61 -19.18 -0.88
CA TYR A 122 8.28 -19.72 0.43
C TYR A 122 6.95 -20.47 0.30
N GLU A 123 6.96 -21.78 0.42
CA GLU A 123 5.77 -22.63 0.33
C GLU A 123 5.10 -22.79 1.70
N HIS A 124 3.79 -22.68 1.75
CA HIS A 124 3.00 -22.99 2.94
C HIS A 124 1.71 -23.70 2.55
N MET A 125 0.88 -24.06 3.54
CA MET A 125 -0.44 -24.66 3.30
C MET A 125 -1.36 -23.63 2.65
N THR A 126 -2.22 -24.09 1.74
CA THR A 126 -3.13 -23.25 0.94
C THR A 126 -3.90 -22.23 1.79
N SER A 127 -3.73 -20.95 1.49
CA SER A 127 -4.41 -19.83 2.16
C SER A 127 -4.46 -18.60 1.25
N CYS A 128 -5.20 -17.56 1.63
CA CYS A 128 -5.19 -16.26 0.96
C CYS A 128 -4.22 -15.34 1.69
N ASP A 129 -3.22 -14.79 0.99
CA ASP A 129 -2.01 -14.28 1.61
C ASP A 129 -1.69 -12.82 1.26
N PRO A 130 -2.27 -11.87 1.95
CA PRO A 130 -1.70 -10.52 2.01
C PRO A 130 -0.28 -10.55 2.59
N VAL A 131 0.63 -9.82 1.95
CA VAL A 131 2.03 -9.72 2.37
C VAL A 131 2.49 -8.28 2.46
N VAL A 132 3.24 -7.96 3.51
CA VAL A 132 4.07 -6.75 3.62
C VAL A 132 5.47 -7.12 4.06
N VAL A 133 6.44 -6.29 3.73
CA VAL A 133 7.86 -6.56 4.02
C VAL A 133 8.51 -5.34 4.65
N GLN A 134 9.31 -5.59 5.69
CA GLN A 134 10.16 -4.56 6.29
C GLN A 134 11.44 -5.19 6.84
N GLY A 135 12.60 -4.58 6.54
CA GLY A 135 13.90 -5.14 6.93
C GLY A 135 14.12 -6.52 6.32
N ASP A 136 14.53 -7.44 7.14
CA ASP A 136 14.81 -8.83 6.76
C ASP A 136 13.60 -9.75 7.00
N TYR A 137 12.40 -9.22 7.15
CA TYR A 137 11.21 -9.99 7.46
C TYR A 137 10.03 -9.67 6.56
N ALA A 138 9.34 -10.73 6.11
CA ALA A 138 8.01 -10.64 5.51
C ALA A 138 6.95 -11.04 6.53
N PHE A 139 5.85 -10.30 6.56
CA PHE A 139 4.68 -10.55 7.39
C PHE A 139 3.54 -10.99 6.49
N VAL A 140 2.96 -12.13 6.76
CA VAL A 140 1.92 -12.75 5.94
C VAL A 140 0.74 -13.15 6.81
N THR A 141 -0.45 -12.68 6.48
CA THR A 141 -1.67 -13.12 7.16
C THR A 141 -2.33 -14.26 6.41
N LEU A 142 -2.55 -15.37 7.10
CA LEU A 142 -3.22 -16.56 6.56
C LEU A 142 -4.63 -16.63 7.13
N ARG A 143 -5.65 -16.69 6.25
CA ARG A 143 -7.05 -16.74 6.67
C ARG A 143 -7.73 -18.02 6.21
N GLY A 144 -8.29 -18.75 7.18
CA GLY A 144 -9.08 -19.95 6.96
C GLY A 144 -10.53 -19.67 6.57
N GLY A 145 -11.22 -20.70 6.04
CA GLY A 145 -12.66 -20.63 5.78
C GLY A 145 -13.08 -19.82 4.55
N THR A 146 -12.14 -19.44 3.70
CA THR A 146 -12.35 -18.73 2.43
C THR A 146 -12.32 -19.70 1.24
N GLU A 147 -12.45 -19.19 0.01
CA GLU A 147 -12.23 -19.96 -1.23
C GLU A 147 -10.82 -20.57 -1.27
N CYS A 148 -9.87 -20.02 -0.52
CA CYS A 148 -8.49 -20.48 -0.39
C CYS A 148 -8.31 -21.70 0.51
N GLN A 149 -9.37 -22.24 1.11
CA GLN A 149 -9.43 -23.53 1.86
C GLN A 149 -8.45 -23.69 3.04
N GLY A 150 -7.84 -22.58 3.54
CA GLY A 150 -7.02 -22.61 4.75
C GLY A 150 -7.83 -23.03 6.00
N PHE A 151 -7.16 -23.65 6.98
CA PHE A 151 -7.78 -24.08 8.23
C PHE A 151 -7.38 -23.22 9.43
N ASN A 152 -6.37 -22.38 9.28
CA ASN A 152 -5.82 -21.57 10.37
C ASN A 152 -5.97 -20.08 10.06
N ASN A 153 -6.23 -19.31 11.10
CA ASN A 153 -6.14 -17.86 11.11
C ASN A 153 -4.86 -17.50 11.84
N GLN A 154 -3.88 -16.96 11.13
CA GLN A 154 -2.57 -16.68 11.73
C GLN A 154 -1.82 -15.56 11.00
N LEU A 155 -0.84 -15.01 11.69
CA LEU A 155 0.23 -14.21 11.13
C LEU A 155 1.48 -15.08 11.10
N ASP A 156 2.10 -15.25 9.93
CA ASP A 156 3.42 -15.82 9.79
C ASP A 156 4.44 -14.70 9.57
N ILE A 157 5.53 -14.75 10.31
CA ILE A 157 6.71 -13.92 10.12
C ILE A 157 7.77 -14.81 9.46
N ILE A 158 8.27 -14.37 8.31
CA ILE A 158 9.17 -15.14 7.46
C ILE A 158 10.49 -14.38 7.41
N ASP A 159 11.59 -15.04 7.77
CA ASP A 159 12.96 -14.53 7.60
C ASP A 159 13.31 -14.58 6.11
N ILE A 160 13.59 -13.42 5.53
CA ILE A 160 13.95 -13.20 4.13
C ILE A 160 15.37 -12.62 4.00
N SER A 161 16.20 -12.69 5.03
CA SER A 161 17.61 -12.25 4.99
C SER A 161 18.41 -12.98 3.90
N ASP A 162 18.02 -14.22 3.58
CA ASP A 162 18.43 -14.94 2.37
C ASP A 162 17.22 -15.11 1.45
N LEU A 163 17.08 -14.22 0.47
CA LEU A 163 15.97 -14.23 -0.49
C LEU A 163 15.87 -15.54 -1.29
N VAL A 164 16.94 -16.31 -1.40
CA VAL A 164 16.95 -17.61 -2.10
C VAL A 164 16.37 -18.73 -1.23
N ARG A 165 16.40 -18.56 0.09
CA ARG A 165 15.92 -19.55 1.08
C ARG A 165 15.15 -18.87 2.21
N PRO A 166 13.96 -18.31 1.92
CA PRO A 166 13.11 -17.75 2.97
C PRO A 166 12.66 -18.86 3.93
N GLU A 167 12.68 -18.59 5.23
CA GLU A 167 12.33 -19.56 6.26
C GLU A 167 11.31 -18.99 7.25
N LEU A 168 10.39 -19.84 7.73
CA LEU A 168 9.46 -19.44 8.78
C LEU A 168 10.22 -19.07 10.07
N PHE A 169 10.09 -17.83 10.49
CA PHE A 169 10.64 -17.36 11.75
C PHE A 169 9.69 -17.63 12.92
N LYS A 170 8.42 -17.20 12.79
CA LYS A 170 7.43 -17.29 13.88
C LYS A 170 6.00 -17.28 13.35
N THR A 171 5.10 -17.93 14.08
CA THR A 171 3.66 -17.91 13.84
C THR A 171 2.91 -17.38 15.06
N TYR A 172 1.91 -16.52 14.83
CA TYR A 172 0.99 -16.00 15.83
C TYR A 172 -0.46 -16.27 15.44
N SER A 173 -1.27 -16.78 16.39
CA SER A 173 -2.70 -17.02 16.14
C SER A 173 -3.49 -15.72 16.04
N MET A 174 -4.38 -15.62 15.04
CA MET A 174 -5.27 -14.48 14.81
C MET A 174 -6.74 -14.93 14.86
N ILE A 175 -7.69 -13.99 14.84
CA ILE A 175 -9.12 -14.32 14.85
C ILE A 175 -9.66 -14.48 13.43
N ASN A 176 -9.49 -13.43 12.60
CA ASN A 176 -9.96 -13.40 11.21
C ASN A 176 -9.10 -12.42 10.40
N PRO A 177 -7.79 -12.68 10.24
CA PRO A 177 -6.88 -11.71 9.65
C PRO A 177 -7.19 -11.50 8.16
N HIS A 178 -7.14 -10.24 7.75
CA HIS A 178 -7.26 -9.78 6.38
C HIS A 178 -5.96 -9.09 5.96
N GLY A 179 -6.03 -7.83 5.52
CA GLY A 179 -4.85 -7.04 5.18
C GLY A 179 -4.03 -6.65 6.40
N LEU A 180 -2.80 -6.26 6.15
CA LEU A 180 -1.87 -5.80 7.17
C LEU A 180 -1.01 -4.65 6.65
N GLY A 181 -0.41 -3.89 7.57
CA GLY A 181 0.51 -2.80 7.26
C GLY A 181 1.58 -2.71 8.33
N VAL A 182 2.79 -2.37 7.95
CA VAL A 182 3.93 -2.22 8.86
C VAL A 182 4.56 -0.84 8.71
N ASP A 183 4.91 -0.24 9.85
CA ASP A 183 5.64 1.01 9.92
C ASP A 183 6.53 1.00 11.15
N ASP A 184 7.85 0.98 10.96
CA ASP A 184 8.85 0.80 11.99
C ASP A 184 8.54 -0.38 12.92
N ASN A 185 8.30 -0.12 14.20
CA ASN A 185 7.96 -1.15 15.19
C ASN A 185 6.45 -1.39 15.32
N CYS A 186 5.66 -0.86 14.41
CA CYS A 186 4.21 -0.95 14.44
C CYS A 186 3.68 -1.87 13.36
N LEU A 187 2.94 -2.90 13.73
CA LEU A 187 2.24 -3.78 12.80
C LEU A 187 0.74 -3.63 13.02
N PHE A 188 0.04 -3.30 11.95
CA PHE A 188 -1.42 -3.24 11.93
C PHE A 188 -1.95 -4.49 11.24
N ILE A 189 -2.97 -5.14 11.83
CA ILE A 189 -3.67 -6.28 11.23
C ILE A 189 -5.16 -6.01 11.26
N THR A 190 -5.77 -6.05 10.09
CA THR A 190 -7.22 -5.94 9.96
C THR A 190 -7.86 -7.31 10.17
N GLU A 191 -8.97 -7.36 10.92
CA GLU A 191 -9.69 -8.60 11.21
C GLU A 191 -11.17 -8.56 10.80
N GLY A 192 -11.48 -7.79 9.75
CA GLY A 192 -12.84 -7.65 9.23
C GLY A 192 -13.77 -7.00 10.26
N GLU A 193 -14.88 -7.66 10.56
CA GLU A 193 -15.86 -7.22 11.56
C GLU A 193 -15.33 -7.28 13.01
N TYR A 194 -14.21 -7.99 13.24
CA TYR A 194 -13.57 -8.06 14.56
C TYR A 194 -12.62 -6.88 14.83
N GLY A 195 -12.50 -5.95 13.88
CA GLY A 195 -11.79 -4.69 14.11
C GLY A 195 -10.37 -4.64 13.53
N LEU A 196 -9.59 -3.71 14.09
CA LEU A 196 -8.21 -3.45 13.75
C LEU A 196 -7.32 -3.68 14.97
N LYS A 197 -6.23 -4.41 14.81
CA LYS A 197 -5.22 -4.63 15.83
C LYS A 197 -3.94 -3.89 15.53
N MET A 198 -3.31 -3.34 16.56
CA MET A 198 -2.00 -2.70 16.53
C MET A 198 -1.06 -3.47 17.45
N PHE A 199 0.09 -3.88 16.92
CA PHE A 199 1.10 -4.65 17.65
C PHE A 199 2.43 -3.89 17.66
N ASP A 200 3.16 -4.02 18.79
CA ASP A 200 4.60 -3.73 18.86
C ASP A 200 5.37 -4.96 18.34
N ILE A 201 6.18 -4.74 17.32
CA ILE A 201 7.03 -5.74 16.68
C ILE A 201 8.53 -5.50 16.93
N SER A 202 8.89 -4.68 17.90
CA SER A 202 10.29 -4.45 18.27
C SER A 202 11.00 -5.75 18.69
N ASN A 203 10.25 -6.74 19.13
CA ASN A 203 10.73 -8.10 19.42
C ASN A 203 9.87 -9.13 18.68
N LEU A 204 10.34 -9.59 17.51
CA LEU A 204 9.60 -10.54 16.68
C LEU A 204 9.42 -11.94 17.29
N GLU A 205 10.24 -12.33 18.29
CA GLU A 205 10.03 -13.56 19.06
C GLU A 205 8.80 -13.51 19.97
N ASN A 206 8.37 -12.29 20.34
CA ASN A 206 7.22 -12.07 21.19
C ASN A 206 6.60 -10.69 20.88
N ILE A 207 5.80 -10.64 19.81
CA ILE A 207 5.06 -9.40 19.47
C ILE A 207 4.02 -9.12 20.53
N GLU A 208 3.82 -7.83 20.88
CA GLU A 208 2.90 -7.42 21.92
C GLU A 208 1.70 -6.69 21.33
N LEU A 209 0.48 -7.10 21.69
CA LEU A 209 -0.73 -6.38 21.31
C LEU A 209 -0.78 -5.06 22.09
N ILE A 210 -0.57 -3.93 21.37
CA ILE A 210 -0.70 -2.59 21.96
C ILE A 210 -2.18 -2.28 22.17
N LYS A 211 -2.99 -2.44 21.13
CA LYS A 211 -4.41 -2.07 21.15
C LYS A 211 -5.24 -2.89 20.18
N HIS A 212 -6.48 -3.13 20.54
CA HIS A 212 -7.53 -3.67 19.68
C HIS A 212 -8.67 -2.65 19.56
N PHE A 213 -8.92 -2.18 18.33
CA PHE A 213 -9.98 -1.23 17.99
C PHE A 213 -11.16 -2.00 17.40
N GLU A 214 -12.04 -2.50 18.27
CA GLU A 214 -13.17 -3.38 17.90
C GLU A 214 -14.21 -2.66 17.03
N ASP A 215 -14.31 -1.34 17.15
CA ASP A 215 -15.29 -0.51 16.41
C ASP A 215 -14.81 -0.12 14.99
N ILE A 216 -13.59 -0.47 14.60
CA ILE A 216 -13.03 -0.17 13.28
C ILE A 216 -13.12 -1.42 12.38
N SER A 217 -14.28 -1.63 11.74
CA SER A 217 -14.41 -2.68 10.73
C SER A 217 -13.44 -2.41 9.58
N SER A 218 -12.52 -3.35 9.32
CA SER A 218 -11.40 -3.12 8.42
C SER A 218 -11.05 -4.34 7.58
N ILE A 219 -10.75 -4.10 6.30
CA ILE A 219 -10.38 -5.14 5.32
C ILE A 219 -8.91 -5.03 4.96
N ASP A 220 -8.41 -3.81 4.72
CA ASP A 220 -7.01 -3.54 4.44
C ASP A 220 -6.55 -2.27 5.14
N VAL A 221 -5.24 -2.11 5.33
CA VAL A 221 -4.65 -0.99 6.04
C VAL A 221 -3.30 -0.61 5.44
N ILE A 222 -3.08 0.70 5.29
CA ILE A 222 -1.84 1.24 4.74
C ILE A 222 -1.36 2.35 5.67
N PRO A 223 -0.32 2.13 6.49
CA PRO A 223 0.35 3.19 7.20
C PRO A 223 1.21 4.01 6.24
N PHE A 224 1.14 5.33 6.32
CA PHE A 224 1.91 6.23 5.49
C PHE A 224 2.03 7.62 6.11
N ASN A 225 3.24 8.08 6.44
CA ASN A 225 3.52 9.41 7.00
C ASN A 225 2.63 9.74 8.22
N ASP A 226 2.62 8.91 9.23
CA ASP A 226 1.82 9.01 10.45
C ASP A 226 0.29 8.99 10.21
N ILE A 227 -0.13 8.69 8.98
CA ILE A 227 -1.53 8.51 8.62
C ILE A 227 -1.80 7.04 8.37
N LEU A 228 -2.79 6.50 9.06
CA LEU A 228 -3.30 5.17 8.83
C LEU A 228 -4.51 5.25 7.90
N MET A 229 -4.34 4.70 6.70
CA MET A 229 -5.43 4.57 5.73
C MET A 229 -6.07 3.20 5.91
N VAL A 230 -7.36 3.16 6.22
CA VAL A 230 -8.11 1.92 6.49
C VAL A 230 -9.23 1.77 5.48
N ILE A 231 -9.31 0.62 4.85
CA ILE A 231 -10.40 0.24 3.95
C ILE A 231 -11.38 -0.62 4.75
N GLY A 232 -12.60 -0.12 4.90
CA GLY A 232 -13.73 -0.82 5.52
C GLY A 232 -14.83 -1.16 4.53
N SER A 233 -15.86 -1.86 5.00
CA SER A 233 -17.04 -2.18 4.18
C SER A 233 -17.89 -0.94 3.84
N ASP A 234 -17.75 0.13 4.62
CA ASP A 234 -18.51 1.39 4.54
C ASP A 234 -17.72 2.53 3.90
N GLY A 235 -16.41 2.36 3.67
CA GLY A 235 -15.61 3.38 3.04
C GLY A 235 -14.11 3.26 3.24
N PHE A 236 -13.46 4.34 2.84
CA PHE A 236 -12.05 4.57 3.07
C PHE A 236 -11.90 5.60 4.17
N HIS A 237 -11.20 5.23 5.25
CA HIS A 237 -11.03 6.02 6.45
C HIS A 237 -9.57 6.45 6.62
N GLN A 238 -9.36 7.62 7.18
CA GLN A 238 -8.03 8.14 7.53
C GLN A 238 -7.98 8.45 9.02
N TYR A 239 -6.89 8.05 9.65
CA TYR A 239 -6.59 8.29 11.05
C TYR A 239 -5.14 8.77 11.21
N ASN A 240 -4.87 9.63 12.19
CA ASN A 240 -3.53 9.71 12.77
C ASN A 240 -3.33 8.51 13.69
N TYR A 241 -2.10 8.04 13.83
CA TYR A 241 -1.79 6.98 14.78
C TYR A 241 -0.51 7.30 15.55
N ASP A 242 -0.41 6.75 16.74
CA ASP A 242 0.76 6.80 17.62
C ASP A 242 0.97 5.39 18.20
N CYS A 243 2.03 4.72 17.78
CA CYS A 243 2.33 3.36 18.20
C CYS A 243 2.83 3.28 19.64
N GLU A 244 3.54 4.31 20.13
CA GLU A 244 4.06 4.33 21.50
C GLU A 244 2.92 4.50 22.50
N LEU A 245 1.94 5.33 22.17
CA LEU A 245 0.76 5.58 23.00
C LEU A 245 -0.37 4.57 22.77
N GLY A 246 -0.35 3.84 21.67
CA GLY A 246 -1.43 2.94 21.26
C GLY A 246 -2.71 3.69 20.95
N GLU A 247 -2.62 4.83 20.28
CA GLU A 247 -3.74 5.71 19.97
C GLU A 247 -3.95 5.82 18.45
N ILE A 248 -5.23 5.92 18.07
CA ILE A 248 -5.68 6.24 16.71
C ILE A 248 -6.70 7.36 16.80
N GLU A 249 -6.49 8.46 16.06
CA GLU A 249 -7.39 9.61 16.01
C GLU A 249 -7.99 9.75 14.60
N TYR A 250 -9.33 9.76 14.53
CA TYR A 250 -10.07 9.90 13.28
C TYR A 250 -9.80 11.25 12.58
N ILE A 251 -9.52 11.22 11.27
CA ILE A 251 -9.35 12.41 10.43
C ILE A 251 -10.54 12.59 9.49
N SER A 252 -10.81 11.60 8.64
CA SER A 252 -11.83 11.72 7.59
C SER A 252 -12.28 10.38 7.05
N THR A 253 -13.42 10.39 6.33
CA THR A 253 -13.93 9.23 5.60
C THR A 253 -14.37 9.62 4.20
N ILE A 254 -14.04 8.79 3.22
CA ILE A 254 -14.66 8.77 1.89
C ILE A 254 -15.64 7.59 1.89
N PRO A 255 -16.97 7.84 2.00
CA PRO A 255 -17.93 6.75 2.10
C PRO A 255 -18.08 6.03 0.76
N ILE A 256 -18.25 4.72 0.79
CA ILE A 256 -18.73 3.95 -0.34
C ILE A 256 -20.25 3.97 -0.28
N ASN A 257 -20.88 4.77 -1.16
CA ASN A 257 -22.31 4.71 -1.31
C ASN A 257 -22.67 3.37 -1.94
N SER A 258 -23.41 2.53 -1.22
CA SER A 258 -24.07 1.36 -1.81
C SER A 258 -24.99 1.82 -2.94
N LEU A 259 -24.64 1.50 -4.18
CA LEU A 259 -25.48 1.73 -5.36
C LEU A 259 -26.71 0.83 -5.32
#